data_90016561752fbf15a9c133f88b3f3ca7
#
_entry.id   90016561752fbf15a9c133f88b3f3ca7
#
_cell.length_a   1.000
_cell.length_b   1.000
_cell.length_c   1.000
_cell.angle_alpha   90.00
_cell.angle_beta   90.00
_cell.angle_gamma   90.00
#
_symmetry.space_group_name_H-M   'P 1'
#
loop_
_entity.id
_entity.type
_entity.pdbx_description
1 polymer ?
#
loop_
_entity_poly.entity_id
_entity_poly.type
_entity_poly.pdbx_seq_one_letter_code
_entity_poly.pdbx_strand_id
1 'polypeptide(L)'
;MKKIVLMAVAACMVVSANAQNPDAVKKVMDAKDFKEAKALVESNLSSMNDEERAKAWNKVVDLALAKFDKEQTVQITNQAMKKEDPYDKDGMNEAARVAVQSAFECEKYDQLPNAKGKVKPKFHKKNQDRLASVRNALINAGQDYYNNKDFKSAAAAFAAYVDCKGNSLYSDYDFSKDQYLGQIAYFASLASYNSQDYPAASRYASIAIGDTAVAKDAMDIKILSMKATLKTKEDSVKYLNEIKELYNQDPANERMFSLLTEYYQTTGDNAAKNALINKQVSQYPSKMAWALKGESEMGESKWADAIESYKKSLALDPEFIQVQFNLALCQNNQAITLKDANAGNLTPEAKSLLQESIANLNQLKAKDPDHLTVNWPYTLYQAYYLIGDEANAKAIEPLISK
;
A
#
# COMPACT_ATOMS: atom_id res chain seq x y z
N MET A 1 10.41 -53.18 -6.98
CA MET A 1 11.67 -52.73 -6.33
C MET A 1 12.17 -51.50 -7.05
N LYS A 2 11.81 -50.31 -6.56
CA LYS A 2 12.31 -49.03 -7.07
C LYS A 2 13.28 -48.46 -6.06
N LYS A 3 14.54 -48.41 -6.42
CA LYS A 3 15.63 -47.85 -5.60
C LYS A 3 15.47 -46.32 -5.60
N ILE A 4 15.22 -45.74 -4.44
CA ILE A 4 15.27 -44.30 -4.18
C ILE A 4 16.77 -43.97 -4.03
N VAL A 5 17.30 -43.19 -4.98
CA VAL A 5 18.61 -42.60 -4.89
C VAL A 5 18.48 -41.34 -4.04
N LEU A 6 18.96 -41.39 -2.81
CA LEU A 6 19.16 -40.22 -1.96
C LEU A 6 20.40 -39.48 -2.49
N MET A 7 20.21 -38.35 -3.20
CA MET A 7 21.29 -37.40 -3.44
C MET A 7 21.51 -36.59 -2.16
N ALA A 8 22.56 -36.94 -1.46
CA ALA A 8 23.15 -36.08 -0.43
C ALA A 8 23.80 -34.88 -1.11
N VAL A 9 23.17 -33.71 -1.05
CA VAL A 9 23.82 -32.45 -1.38
C VAL A 9 24.78 -32.14 -0.22
N ALA A 10 26.05 -32.51 -0.40
CA ALA A 10 27.13 -32.02 0.44
C ALA A 10 27.27 -30.51 0.14
N ALA A 11 26.68 -29.66 0.97
CA ALA A 11 27.01 -28.25 1.00
C ALA A 11 28.46 -28.15 1.46
N CYS A 12 29.39 -27.92 0.50
CA CYS A 12 30.72 -27.46 0.81
C CYS A 12 30.58 -26.09 1.51
N MET A 13 30.58 -26.11 2.85
CA MET A 13 30.91 -24.91 3.61
C MET A 13 32.38 -24.62 3.30
N VAL A 14 32.60 -23.71 2.34
CA VAL A 14 33.88 -23.02 2.25
C VAL A 14 33.93 -22.14 3.49
N VAL A 15 34.54 -22.67 4.55
CA VAL A 15 35.02 -21.85 5.66
C VAL A 15 36.16 -21.06 5.06
N SER A 16 35.87 -19.91 4.48
CA SER A 16 36.87 -18.88 4.25
C SER A 16 37.40 -18.54 5.65
N ALA A 17 38.59 -18.99 5.97
CA ALA A 17 39.37 -18.48 7.08
C ALA A 17 39.63 -16.99 6.78
N ASN A 18 38.64 -16.13 7.03
CA ASN A 18 38.89 -14.70 7.07
C ASN A 18 39.89 -14.46 8.17
N ALA A 19 41.02 -13.89 7.83
CA ALA A 19 42.04 -13.51 8.80
C ALA A 19 41.34 -12.62 9.85
N GLN A 20 41.18 -13.16 11.07
CA GLN A 20 40.66 -12.39 12.19
C GLN A 20 41.55 -11.16 12.35
N ASN A 21 40.96 -9.98 12.33
CA ASN A 21 41.68 -8.75 12.60
C ASN A 21 41.32 -8.28 14.02
N PRO A 22 42.11 -8.66 15.05
CA PRO A 22 41.88 -8.29 16.44
C PRO A 22 41.81 -6.75 16.63
N ASP A 23 42.49 -6.00 15.77
CA ASP A 23 42.47 -4.54 15.79
C ASP A 23 41.07 -3.97 15.38
N ALA A 24 40.29 -4.68 14.58
CA ALA A 24 38.96 -4.25 14.18
C ALA A 24 38.02 -4.13 15.38
N VAL A 25 37.93 -5.17 16.20
CA VAL A 25 37.11 -5.17 17.42
C VAL A 25 37.62 -4.12 18.41
N LYS A 26 38.95 -4.03 18.58
CA LYS A 26 39.55 -3.04 19.49
C LYS A 26 39.15 -1.62 19.10
N LYS A 27 39.23 -1.25 17.83
CA LYS A 27 38.82 0.07 17.33
C LYS A 27 37.35 0.38 17.70
N VAL A 28 36.45 -0.59 17.52
CA VAL A 28 35.03 -0.41 17.90
C VAL A 28 34.90 -0.23 19.42
N MET A 29 35.61 -1.01 20.22
CA MET A 29 35.55 -0.92 21.68
C MET A 29 36.13 0.38 22.22
N ASP A 30 37.08 1.00 21.55
CA ASP A 30 37.73 2.26 21.92
C ASP A 30 36.88 3.48 21.48
N ALA A 31 35.91 3.33 20.58
CA ALA A 31 35.02 4.39 20.12
C ALA A 31 34.25 5.01 21.29
N LYS A 32 34.07 6.34 21.24
CA LYS A 32 33.38 7.14 22.26
C LYS A 32 32.00 7.63 21.82
N ASP A 33 31.72 7.57 20.53
CA ASP A 33 30.48 7.97 19.93
C ASP A 33 29.82 6.79 19.20
N PHE A 34 28.48 6.71 19.26
CA PHE A 34 27.75 5.58 18.68
C PHE A 34 27.75 5.57 17.14
N LYS A 35 27.88 6.74 16.48
CA LYS A 35 27.96 6.83 15.01
C LYS A 35 29.30 6.31 14.53
N GLU A 36 30.38 6.72 15.21
CA GLU A 36 31.72 6.21 14.98
C GLU A 36 31.77 4.70 15.17
N ALA A 37 31.27 4.22 16.32
CA ALA A 37 31.25 2.78 16.62
C ALA A 37 30.47 2.00 15.55
N LYS A 38 29.29 2.50 15.13
CA LYS A 38 28.47 1.87 14.09
C LYS A 38 29.21 1.78 12.76
N ALA A 39 29.80 2.88 12.30
CA ALA A 39 30.58 2.90 11.06
C ALA A 39 31.77 1.93 11.08
N LEU A 40 32.47 1.84 12.23
CA LEU A 40 33.56 0.89 12.42
C LEU A 40 33.09 -0.58 12.39
N VAL A 41 31.92 -0.89 12.98
CA VAL A 41 31.34 -2.24 12.88
C VAL A 41 31.00 -2.56 11.44
N GLU A 42 30.25 -1.70 10.76
CA GLU A 42 29.78 -1.92 9.39
C GLU A 42 30.94 -2.12 8.40
N SER A 43 32.02 -1.34 8.55
CA SER A 43 33.20 -1.44 7.68
C SER A 43 34.09 -2.66 7.95
N ASN A 44 33.99 -3.25 9.13
CA ASN A 44 34.89 -4.38 9.53
C ASN A 44 34.12 -5.67 9.81
N LEU A 45 32.83 -5.76 9.53
CA LEU A 45 31.97 -6.89 9.89
C LEU A 45 32.47 -8.21 9.33
N SER A 46 32.98 -8.21 8.10
CA SER A 46 33.52 -9.42 7.44
C SER A 46 34.79 -9.99 8.09
N SER A 47 35.55 -9.17 8.83
CA SER A 47 36.77 -9.57 9.51
C SER A 47 36.55 -10.04 10.95
N MET A 48 35.33 -10.06 11.44
CA MET A 48 34.95 -10.47 12.78
C MET A 48 34.25 -11.84 12.76
N ASN A 49 34.49 -12.68 13.76
CA ASN A 49 33.65 -13.84 14.02
C ASN A 49 32.31 -13.43 14.69
N ASP A 50 31.35 -14.38 14.83
CA ASP A 50 30.01 -14.07 15.29
C ASP A 50 29.97 -13.53 16.74
N GLU A 51 30.82 -14.05 17.63
CA GLU A 51 30.94 -13.54 19.00
C GLU A 51 31.49 -12.11 19.04
N GLU A 52 32.45 -11.81 18.16
CA GLU A 52 33.01 -10.47 17.99
C GLU A 52 32.02 -9.51 17.39
N ARG A 53 31.21 -9.96 16.40
CA ARG A 53 30.09 -9.17 15.83
C ARG A 53 29.07 -8.82 16.88
N ALA A 54 28.59 -9.79 17.66
CA ALA A 54 27.67 -9.55 18.76
C ALA A 54 28.22 -8.53 19.77
N LYS A 55 29.48 -8.67 20.17
CA LYS A 55 30.15 -7.74 21.09
C LYS A 55 30.30 -6.34 20.51
N ALA A 56 30.65 -6.23 19.23
CA ALA A 56 30.81 -4.96 18.54
C ALA A 56 29.48 -4.22 18.40
N TRP A 57 28.43 -4.91 17.97
CA TRP A 57 27.09 -4.33 17.91
C TRP A 57 26.57 -3.94 19.30
N ASN A 58 26.81 -4.75 20.34
CA ASN A 58 26.43 -4.37 21.71
C ASN A 58 27.15 -3.10 22.19
N LYS A 59 28.39 -2.85 21.76
CA LYS A 59 29.09 -1.58 22.06
C LYS A 59 28.36 -0.39 21.43
N VAL A 60 27.85 -0.52 20.21
CA VAL A 60 27.03 0.52 19.59
C VAL A 60 25.76 0.77 20.42
N VAL A 61 25.07 -0.30 20.86
CA VAL A 61 23.90 -0.18 21.74
C VAL A 61 24.25 0.57 23.02
N ASP A 62 25.36 0.22 23.68
CA ASP A 62 25.81 0.86 24.94
C ASP A 62 26.02 2.39 24.76
N LEU A 63 26.69 2.79 23.67
CA LEU A 63 26.95 4.20 23.39
C LEU A 63 25.69 4.97 22.97
N ALA A 64 24.83 4.34 22.16
CA ALA A 64 23.58 4.95 21.72
C ALA A 64 22.63 5.17 22.91
N LEU A 65 22.49 4.18 23.80
CA LEU A 65 21.68 4.35 25.01
C LEU A 65 22.26 5.42 25.93
N ALA A 66 23.56 5.49 26.10
CA ALA A 66 24.18 6.54 26.91
C ALA A 66 23.87 7.96 26.38
N LYS A 67 23.87 8.14 25.05
CA LYS A 67 23.46 9.40 24.43
C LYS A 67 21.96 9.66 24.61
N PHE A 68 21.12 8.67 24.36
CA PHE A 68 19.67 8.76 24.54
C PHE A 68 19.30 9.14 25.98
N ASP A 69 19.79 8.41 26.97
CA ASP A 69 19.49 8.62 28.40
C ASP A 69 19.92 10.02 28.87
N LYS A 70 21.08 10.48 28.40
CA LYS A 70 21.57 11.83 28.73
C LYS A 70 20.60 12.90 28.26
N GLU A 71 20.22 12.87 26.98
CA GLU A 71 19.37 13.92 26.41
C GLU A 71 17.90 13.79 26.90
N GLN A 72 17.41 12.57 27.08
CA GLN A 72 16.08 12.32 27.65
C GLN A 72 15.97 12.83 29.10
N THR A 73 17.03 12.71 29.88
CA THR A 73 17.06 13.24 31.24
C THR A 73 16.87 14.76 31.25
N VAL A 74 17.52 15.48 30.33
CA VAL A 74 17.33 16.93 30.18
C VAL A 74 15.91 17.24 29.76
N GLN A 75 15.37 16.52 28.76
CA GLN A 75 14.00 16.69 28.29
C GLN A 75 12.98 16.52 29.40
N ILE A 76 13.07 15.42 30.18
CA ILE A 76 12.16 15.12 31.29
C ILE A 76 12.28 16.20 32.41
N THR A 77 13.50 16.63 32.71
CA THR A 77 13.76 17.68 33.71
C THR A 77 13.14 19.01 33.26
N ASN A 78 13.27 19.37 32.00
CA ASN A 78 12.63 20.56 31.44
C ASN A 78 11.11 20.51 31.60
N GLN A 79 10.51 19.39 31.24
CA GLN A 79 9.06 19.20 31.34
C GLN A 79 8.57 19.27 32.82
N ALA A 80 9.27 18.59 33.72
CA ALA A 80 8.89 18.52 35.12
C ALA A 80 9.08 19.87 35.87
N MET A 81 10.15 20.60 35.54
CA MET A 81 10.52 21.83 36.24
C MET A 81 10.18 23.12 35.46
N LYS A 82 9.50 22.98 34.28
CA LYS A 82 9.21 24.09 33.36
C LYS A 82 10.47 24.91 33.02
N LYS A 83 11.53 24.18 32.72
CA LYS A 83 12.81 24.73 32.25
C LYS A 83 12.97 24.60 30.73
N GLU A 84 13.95 25.30 30.16
CA GLU A 84 14.30 25.27 28.74
C GLU A 84 15.80 25.02 28.57
N ASP A 85 16.38 24.13 29.41
CA ASP A 85 17.79 23.77 29.27
C ASP A 85 18.00 23.12 27.89
N PRO A 86 19.04 23.49 27.14
CA PRO A 86 19.27 22.97 25.80
C PRO A 86 19.61 21.48 25.83
N TYR A 87 19.04 20.70 24.89
CA TYR A 87 19.36 19.32 24.68
C TYR A 87 19.34 19.00 23.16
N ASP A 88 20.09 17.97 22.79
CA ASP A 88 20.20 17.53 21.39
C ASP A 88 19.05 16.57 21.04
N LYS A 89 17.89 17.13 20.66
CA LYS A 89 16.70 16.37 20.32
C LYS A 89 16.93 15.43 19.12
N ASP A 90 17.59 15.90 18.08
CA ASP A 90 17.85 15.10 16.88
C ASP A 90 18.83 13.96 17.18
N GLY A 91 19.88 14.25 17.94
CA GLY A 91 20.82 13.23 18.40
C GLY A 91 20.18 12.21 19.34
N MET A 92 19.22 12.62 20.19
CA MET A 92 18.42 11.73 21.04
C MET A 92 17.56 10.78 20.19
N ASN A 93 16.83 11.32 19.23
CA ASN A 93 15.97 10.53 18.33
C ASN A 93 16.78 9.53 17.49
N GLU A 94 17.92 9.95 16.97
CA GLU A 94 18.83 9.08 16.24
C GLU A 94 19.42 7.99 17.14
N ALA A 95 19.83 8.34 18.36
CA ALA A 95 20.37 7.41 19.31
C ALA A 95 19.34 6.33 19.71
N ALA A 96 18.08 6.68 19.94
CA ALA A 96 17.00 5.74 20.21
C ALA A 96 16.86 4.72 19.06
N ARG A 97 16.81 5.20 17.83
CA ARG A 97 16.72 4.35 16.63
C ARG A 97 17.92 3.44 16.47
N VAL A 98 19.13 4.00 16.58
CA VAL A 98 20.37 3.24 16.42
C VAL A 98 20.51 2.20 17.53
N ALA A 99 20.11 2.51 18.77
CA ALA A 99 20.14 1.54 19.88
C ALA A 99 19.30 0.30 19.56
N VAL A 100 18.04 0.47 19.12
CA VAL A 100 17.14 -0.65 18.82
C VAL A 100 17.63 -1.44 17.60
N GLN A 101 18.00 -0.78 16.52
CA GLN A 101 18.48 -1.44 15.30
C GLN A 101 19.80 -2.20 15.55
N SER A 102 20.73 -1.61 16.30
CA SER A 102 22.00 -2.27 16.65
C SER A 102 21.80 -3.46 17.60
N ALA A 103 20.78 -3.39 18.46
CA ALA A 103 20.43 -4.53 19.30
C ALA A 103 19.85 -5.70 18.48
N PHE A 104 19.09 -5.45 17.41
CA PHE A 104 18.64 -6.49 16.49
C PHE A 104 19.85 -7.16 15.80
N GLU A 105 20.80 -6.37 15.36
CA GLU A 105 22.03 -6.92 14.78
C GLU A 105 22.87 -7.70 15.81
N CYS A 106 22.98 -7.17 17.05
CA CYS A 106 23.62 -7.90 18.15
C CYS A 106 22.94 -9.24 18.39
N GLU A 107 21.63 -9.26 18.52
CA GLU A 107 20.82 -10.45 18.78
C GLU A 107 20.99 -11.51 17.71
N LYS A 108 21.03 -11.13 16.44
CA LYS A 108 21.25 -12.02 15.31
C LYS A 108 22.53 -12.87 15.47
N TYR A 109 23.62 -12.28 15.96
CA TYR A 109 24.88 -12.98 16.17
C TYR A 109 24.96 -13.63 17.56
N ASP A 110 24.36 -13.02 18.59
CA ASP A 110 24.39 -13.52 19.97
C ASP A 110 23.59 -14.83 20.12
N GLN A 111 22.61 -15.06 19.25
CA GLN A 111 21.80 -16.29 19.20
C GLN A 111 22.45 -17.42 18.36
N LEU A 112 23.63 -17.20 17.77
CA LEU A 112 24.31 -18.24 17.00
C LEU A 112 25.05 -19.22 17.93
N PRO A 113 25.16 -20.51 17.53
CA PRO A 113 25.92 -21.49 18.28
C PRO A 113 27.42 -21.11 18.37
N ASN A 114 27.99 -21.20 19.54
CA ASN A 114 29.43 -21.04 19.72
C ASN A 114 30.23 -22.22 19.11
N ALA A 115 31.56 -22.18 19.15
CA ALA A 115 32.44 -23.22 18.60
C ALA A 115 32.18 -24.64 19.17
N LYS A 116 31.44 -24.77 20.28
CA LYS A 116 31.01 -26.04 20.88
C LYS A 116 29.57 -26.44 20.49
N GLY A 117 28.97 -25.75 19.51
CA GLY A 117 27.61 -26.01 19.06
C GLY A 117 26.48 -25.59 20.06
N LYS A 118 26.82 -24.81 21.11
CA LYS A 118 25.88 -24.39 22.13
C LYS A 118 25.48 -22.93 21.94
N VAL A 119 24.18 -22.64 21.95
CA VAL A 119 23.65 -21.28 21.99
C VAL A 119 23.72 -20.79 23.45
N LYS A 120 24.46 -19.72 23.68
CA LYS A 120 24.63 -19.06 24.98
C LYS A 120 24.69 -17.54 24.79
N PRO A 121 23.53 -16.89 24.66
CA PRO A 121 23.46 -15.44 24.44
C PRO A 121 24.06 -14.69 25.63
N LYS A 122 24.92 -13.72 25.35
CA LYS A 122 25.61 -12.90 26.37
C LYS A 122 24.90 -11.56 26.58
N PHE A 123 24.23 -11.06 25.57
CA PHE A 123 23.67 -9.71 25.52
C PHE A 123 22.14 -9.69 25.51
N HIS A 124 21.49 -10.79 25.17
CA HIS A 124 20.03 -10.91 25.02
C HIS A 124 19.26 -10.29 26.19
N LYS A 125 19.41 -10.84 27.40
CA LYS A 125 18.63 -10.37 28.56
C LYS A 125 18.90 -8.91 28.91
N LYS A 126 20.16 -8.49 28.88
CA LYS A 126 20.56 -7.12 29.13
C LYS A 126 19.90 -6.16 28.12
N ASN A 127 19.91 -6.52 26.82
CA ASN A 127 19.31 -5.70 25.76
C ASN A 127 17.77 -5.68 25.88
N GLN A 128 17.15 -6.82 26.14
CA GLN A 128 15.71 -6.91 26.38
C GLN A 128 15.25 -5.94 27.47
N ASP A 129 15.92 -5.96 28.64
CA ASP A 129 15.52 -5.15 29.79
C ASP A 129 15.65 -3.64 29.53
N ARG A 130 16.75 -3.22 28.91
CA ARG A 130 17.05 -1.78 28.72
C ARG A 130 16.39 -1.12 27.53
N LEU A 131 15.93 -1.90 26.55
CA LEU A 131 15.29 -1.35 25.34
C LEU A 131 13.78 -1.22 25.45
N ALA A 132 13.15 -1.78 26.46
CA ALA A 132 11.70 -1.72 26.63
C ALA A 132 11.16 -0.27 26.68
N SER A 133 11.86 0.65 27.36
CA SER A 133 11.49 2.07 27.44
C SER A 133 11.82 2.83 26.14
N VAL A 134 12.88 2.46 25.45
CA VAL A 134 13.36 3.14 24.23
C VAL A 134 12.42 2.90 23.07
N ARG A 135 11.76 1.73 23.01
CA ARG A 135 10.81 1.41 21.97
C ARG A 135 9.73 2.48 21.79
N ASN A 136 9.16 2.97 22.89
CA ASN A 136 8.13 4.01 22.83
C ASN A 136 8.66 5.36 22.34
N ALA A 137 9.94 5.67 22.58
CA ALA A 137 10.55 6.89 22.09
C ALA A 137 10.67 6.91 20.55
N LEU A 138 10.69 5.74 19.89
CA LEU A 138 10.70 5.64 18.42
C LEU A 138 9.46 6.23 17.77
N ILE A 139 8.30 6.23 18.46
CA ILE A 139 7.07 6.85 17.95
C ILE A 139 7.30 8.36 17.81
N ASN A 140 7.78 9.00 18.88
CA ASN A 140 8.05 10.44 18.89
C ASN A 140 9.15 10.80 17.90
N ALA A 141 10.21 10.00 17.83
CA ALA A 141 11.29 10.20 16.86
C ALA A 141 10.79 10.14 15.41
N GLY A 142 9.98 9.11 15.10
CA GLY A 142 9.37 8.98 13.77
C GLY A 142 8.47 10.15 13.41
N GLN A 143 7.67 10.63 14.37
CA GLN A 143 6.78 11.76 14.18
C GLN A 143 7.54 13.08 13.97
N ASP A 144 8.61 13.31 14.72
CA ASP A 144 9.47 14.48 14.54
C ASP A 144 10.12 14.49 13.15
N TYR A 145 10.71 13.37 12.73
CA TYR A 145 11.29 13.25 11.39
C TYR A 145 10.24 13.44 10.29
N TYR A 146 9.05 12.87 10.45
CA TYR A 146 7.97 12.98 9.47
C TYR A 146 7.51 14.44 9.31
N ASN A 147 7.34 15.17 10.42
CA ASN A 147 6.96 16.59 10.44
C ASN A 147 8.04 17.47 9.76
N ASN A 148 9.32 17.10 9.90
CA ASN A 148 10.44 17.76 9.24
C ASN A 148 10.65 17.30 7.78
N LYS A 149 9.76 16.44 7.25
CA LYS A 149 9.83 15.85 5.89
C LYS A 149 11.07 14.96 5.66
N ASP A 150 11.77 14.56 6.71
CA ASP A 150 12.78 13.50 6.63
C ASP A 150 12.11 12.13 6.67
N PHE A 151 11.44 11.79 5.55
CA PHE A 151 10.66 10.56 5.45
C PHE A 151 11.51 9.30 5.58
N LYS A 152 12.78 9.36 5.20
CA LYS A 152 13.70 8.22 5.33
C LYS A 152 13.99 7.90 6.79
N SER A 153 14.31 8.91 7.60
CA SER A 153 14.54 8.73 9.04
C SER A 153 13.25 8.40 9.77
N ALA A 154 12.11 8.99 9.37
CA ALA A 154 10.80 8.66 9.90
C ALA A 154 10.44 7.18 9.66
N ALA A 155 10.59 6.71 8.42
CA ALA A 155 10.37 5.31 8.08
C ALA A 155 11.25 4.38 8.92
N ALA A 156 12.54 4.70 9.08
CA ALA A 156 13.46 3.89 9.85
C ALA A 156 13.13 3.85 11.36
N ALA A 157 12.61 4.95 11.93
CA ALA A 157 12.20 5.00 13.34
C ALA A 157 10.90 4.21 13.57
N PHE A 158 9.86 4.45 12.76
CA PHE A 158 8.61 3.69 12.84
C PHE A 158 8.81 2.20 12.54
N ALA A 159 9.65 1.87 11.56
CA ALA A 159 10.03 0.50 11.23
C ALA A 159 10.68 -0.21 12.43
N ALA A 160 11.62 0.46 13.12
CA ALA A 160 12.27 -0.11 14.30
C ALA A 160 11.26 -0.42 15.42
N TYR A 161 10.22 0.41 15.59
CA TYR A 161 9.13 0.13 16.53
C TYR A 161 8.33 -1.12 16.14
N VAL A 162 7.93 -1.22 14.88
CA VAL A 162 7.10 -2.32 14.36
C VAL A 162 7.89 -3.63 14.35
N ASP A 163 9.15 -3.60 13.93
CA ASP A 163 10.02 -4.77 13.78
C ASP A 163 10.44 -5.39 15.13
N CYS A 164 10.16 -4.72 16.26
CA CYS A 164 10.20 -5.37 17.58
C CYS A 164 9.30 -6.60 17.61
N LYS A 165 8.14 -6.55 16.94
CA LYS A 165 7.28 -7.72 16.79
C LYS A 165 7.95 -8.74 15.85
N GLY A 166 8.27 -9.90 16.37
CA GLY A 166 8.95 -10.97 15.63
C GLY A 166 10.46 -11.01 15.85
N ASN A 167 11.03 -10.03 16.57
CA ASN A 167 12.42 -10.11 17.01
C ASN A 167 12.53 -10.87 18.35
N SER A 168 13.49 -11.78 18.46
CA SER A 168 13.69 -12.61 19.66
C SER A 168 13.93 -11.80 20.94
N LEU A 169 14.49 -10.60 20.86
CA LEU A 169 14.63 -9.68 21.99
C LEU A 169 13.31 -9.32 22.66
N TYR A 170 12.20 -9.45 21.96
CA TYR A 170 10.88 -9.13 22.45
C TYR A 170 9.96 -10.36 22.55
N SER A 171 10.55 -11.57 22.62
CA SER A 171 9.78 -12.83 22.72
C SER A 171 8.81 -12.87 23.90
N ASP A 172 9.17 -12.20 25.01
CA ASP A 172 8.35 -12.14 26.22
C ASP A 172 7.33 -10.99 26.22
N TYR A 173 7.33 -10.16 25.17
CA TYR A 173 6.41 -9.03 25.05
C TYR A 173 5.09 -9.45 24.41
N ASP A 174 3.98 -9.16 25.08
CA ASP A 174 2.64 -9.43 24.57
C ASP A 174 2.17 -8.34 23.59
N PHE A 175 2.48 -8.53 22.32
CA PHE A 175 2.10 -7.60 21.26
C PHE A 175 0.57 -7.52 21.01
N SER A 176 -0.23 -8.43 21.58
CA SER A 176 -1.69 -8.33 21.48
C SER A 176 -2.26 -7.13 22.28
N LYS A 177 -1.46 -6.63 23.24
CA LYS A 177 -1.78 -5.45 24.06
C LYS A 177 -1.22 -4.15 23.50
N ASP A 178 -0.47 -4.21 22.42
CA ASP A 178 0.11 -3.02 21.80
C ASP A 178 -0.92 -2.31 20.92
N GLN A 179 -1.58 -1.33 21.50
CA GLN A 179 -2.64 -0.56 20.86
C GLN A 179 -2.14 0.33 19.70
N TYR A 180 -0.83 0.58 19.63
CA TYR A 180 -0.24 1.47 18.64
C TYR A 180 0.36 0.74 17.45
N LEU A 181 0.54 -0.58 17.54
CA LEU A 181 1.30 -1.34 16.53
C LEU A 181 0.77 -1.14 15.10
N GLY A 182 -0.55 -1.24 14.92
CA GLY A 182 -1.18 -1.07 13.61
C GLY A 182 -1.05 0.36 13.06
N GLN A 183 -1.29 1.36 13.91
CA GLN A 183 -1.15 2.76 13.54
C GLN A 183 0.30 3.13 13.21
N ILE A 184 1.27 2.65 14.00
CA ILE A 184 2.69 2.90 13.73
C ILE A 184 3.16 2.15 12.48
N ALA A 185 2.64 0.95 12.20
CA ALA A 185 2.87 0.27 10.94
C ALA A 185 2.32 1.06 9.74
N TYR A 186 1.16 1.71 9.89
CA TYR A 186 0.62 2.62 8.87
C TYR A 186 1.55 3.81 8.65
N PHE A 187 2.03 4.48 9.71
CA PHE A 187 2.99 5.59 9.56
C PHE A 187 4.33 5.13 8.97
N ALA A 188 4.80 3.93 9.33
CA ALA A 188 5.98 3.33 8.69
C ALA A 188 5.77 3.13 7.20
N SER A 189 4.59 2.64 6.80
CA SER A 189 4.25 2.44 5.39
C SER A 189 4.18 3.76 4.62
N LEU A 190 3.54 4.77 5.19
CA LEU A 190 3.39 6.10 4.58
C LEU A 190 4.74 6.81 4.43
N ALA A 191 5.59 6.76 5.46
CA ALA A 191 6.94 7.33 5.42
C ALA A 191 7.83 6.59 4.40
N SER A 192 7.74 5.26 4.33
CA SER A 192 8.46 4.46 3.34
C SER A 192 7.99 4.80 1.92
N TYR A 193 6.69 4.97 1.69
CA TYR A 193 6.15 5.38 0.40
C TYR A 193 6.69 6.75 -0.02
N ASN A 194 6.66 7.73 0.89
CA ASN A 194 7.15 9.09 0.65
C ASN A 194 8.67 9.14 0.41
N SER A 195 9.44 8.20 0.98
CA SER A 195 10.87 8.03 0.70
C SER A 195 11.16 7.14 -0.50
N GLN A 196 10.12 6.69 -1.23
CA GLN A 196 10.20 5.82 -2.41
C GLN A 196 10.74 4.40 -2.12
N ASP A 197 10.72 3.98 -0.86
CA ASP A 197 10.97 2.58 -0.49
C ASP A 197 9.66 1.78 -0.56
N TYR A 198 9.21 1.52 -1.78
CA TYR A 198 7.93 0.84 -2.04
C TYR A 198 7.85 -0.59 -1.48
N PRO A 199 8.93 -1.40 -1.50
CA PRO A 199 8.92 -2.71 -0.85
C PRO A 199 8.65 -2.61 0.66
N ALA A 200 9.32 -1.71 1.36
CA ALA A 200 9.07 -1.47 2.79
C ALA A 200 7.65 -0.91 3.02
N ALA A 201 7.21 0.04 2.20
CA ALA A 201 5.86 0.59 2.27
C ALA A 201 4.79 -0.50 2.17
N SER A 202 4.89 -1.40 1.19
CA SER A 202 3.96 -2.53 1.02
C SER A 202 4.00 -3.50 2.21
N ARG A 203 5.20 -3.78 2.75
CA ARG A 203 5.39 -4.67 3.91
C ARG A 203 4.70 -4.12 5.16
N TYR A 204 4.94 -2.85 5.51
CA TYR A 204 4.35 -2.24 6.71
C TYR A 204 2.85 -1.99 6.55
N ALA A 205 2.40 -1.64 5.35
CA ALA A 205 0.98 -1.55 5.04
C ALA A 205 0.26 -2.88 5.29
N SER A 206 0.86 -4.02 4.92
CA SER A 206 0.29 -5.35 5.18
C SER A 206 0.11 -5.66 6.67
N ILE A 207 0.97 -5.12 7.53
CA ILE A 207 0.82 -5.22 8.99
C ILE A 207 -0.33 -4.30 9.47
N ALA A 208 -0.39 -3.07 8.94
CA ALA A 208 -1.36 -2.06 9.33
C ALA A 208 -2.81 -2.42 8.94
N ILE A 209 -3.01 -3.18 7.87
CA ILE A 209 -4.33 -3.68 7.44
C ILE A 209 -5.05 -4.48 8.55
N GLY A 210 -4.31 -5.08 9.48
CA GLY A 210 -4.89 -5.76 10.64
C GLY A 210 -5.53 -4.83 11.68
N ASP A 211 -5.33 -3.53 11.59
CA ASP A 211 -5.92 -2.51 12.48
C ASP A 211 -7.08 -1.80 11.77
N THR A 212 -8.30 -2.01 12.23
CA THR A 212 -9.53 -1.48 11.61
C THR A 212 -9.55 0.03 11.47
N ALA A 213 -8.84 0.76 12.35
CA ALA A 213 -8.79 2.22 12.33
C ALA A 213 -8.02 2.78 11.12
N VAL A 214 -7.06 2.03 10.57
CA VAL A 214 -6.19 2.45 9.47
C VAL A 214 -6.21 1.48 8.28
N ALA A 215 -6.96 0.38 8.36
CA ALA A 215 -6.96 -0.70 7.38
C ALA A 215 -7.19 -0.23 5.94
N LYS A 216 -8.15 0.68 5.75
CA LYS A 216 -8.47 1.22 4.42
C LYS A 216 -7.29 2.01 3.83
N ASP A 217 -6.75 2.94 4.60
CA ASP A 217 -5.66 3.80 4.14
C ASP A 217 -4.37 3.00 3.95
N ALA A 218 -4.13 2.01 4.81
CA ALA A 218 -3.01 1.08 4.67
C ALA A 218 -3.14 0.23 3.39
N MET A 219 -4.34 -0.24 3.06
CA MET A 219 -4.60 -0.95 1.81
C MET A 219 -4.28 -0.07 0.60
N ASP A 220 -4.61 1.22 0.66
CA ASP A 220 -4.31 2.17 -0.39
C ASP A 220 -2.80 2.32 -0.61
N ILE A 221 -2.04 2.50 0.46
CA ILE A 221 -0.57 2.55 0.39
C ILE A 221 0.00 1.25 -0.17
N LYS A 222 -0.51 0.09 0.25
CA LYS A 222 -0.08 -1.21 -0.26
C LYS A 222 -0.23 -1.28 -1.78
N ILE A 223 -1.42 -0.97 -2.29
CA ILE A 223 -1.73 -1.01 -3.73
C ILE A 223 -0.87 -0.02 -4.52
N LEU A 224 -0.74 1.21 -4.04
CA LEU A 224 0.08 2.23 -4.68
C LEU A 224 1.56 1.81 -4.73
N SER A 225 2.07 1.22 -3.64
CA SER A 225 3.45 0.73 -3.58
C SER A 225 3.70 -0.42 -4.54
N MET A 226 2.74 -1.34 -4.65
CA MET A 226 2.81 -2.44 -5.60
C MET A 226 2.77 -1.93 -7.06
N LYS A 227 1.87 -1.00 -7.38
CA LYS A 227 1.81 -0.35 -8.71
C LYS A 227 3.12 0.38 -9.04
N ALA A 228 3.74 1.07 -8.09
CA ALA A 228 5.01 1.78 -8.28
C ALA A 228 6.21 0.86 -8.56
N THR A 229 6.12 -0.43 -8.20
CA THR A 229 7.17 -1.42 -8.45
C THR A 229 6.98 -2.20 -9.75
N LEU A 230 5.89 -1.98 -10.50
CA LEU A 230 5.61 -2.69 -11.74
C LEU A 230 6.60 -2.27 -12.85
N LYS A 231 7.62 -3.08 -13.08
CA LYS A 231 8.65 -2.86 -14.12
C LYS A 231 8.78 -4.02 -15.08
N THR A 232 8.43 -5.22 -14.64
CA THR A 232 8.60 -6.45 -15.40
C THR A 232 7.30 -7.24 -15.49
N LYS A 233 7.24 -8.21 -16.38
CA LYS A 233 6.12 -9.15 -16.47
C LYS A 233 5.97 -9.96 -15.16
N GLU A 234 7.07 -10.27 -14.51
CA GLU A 234 7.07 -10.99 -13.23
C GLU A 234 6.43 -10.14 -12.11
N ASP A 235 6.73 -8.85 -12.05
CA ASP A 235 6.09 -7.93 -11.10
C ASP A 235 4.58 -7.84 -11.35
N SER A 236 4.16 -7.80 -12.61
CA SER A 236 2.74 -7.79 -12.99
C SER A 236 2.02 -9.08 -12.54
N VAL A 237 2.67 -10.24 -12.64
CA VAL A 237 2.12 -11.52 -12.16
C VAL A 237 2.01 -11.52 -10.63
N LYS A 238 3.02 -11.01 -9.92
CA LYS A 238 2.97 -10.87 -8.45
C LYS A 238 1.83 -9.96 -8.02
N TYR A 239 1.70 -8.80 -8.67
CA TYR A 239 0.61 -7.86 -8.43
C TYR A 239 -0.76 -8.51 -8.63
N LEU A 240 -0.97 -9.20 -9.75
CA LEU A 240 -2.22 -9.89 -10.03
C LEU A 240 -2.56 -10.92 -8.97
N ASN A 241 -1.57 -11.74 -8.56
CA ASN A 241 -1.80 -12.77 -7.55
C ASN A 241 -2.20 -12.16 -6.20
N GLU A 242 -1.56 -11.08 -5.80
CA GLU A 242 -1.87 -10.37 -4.56
C GLU A 242 -3.28 -9.76 -4.60
N ILE A 243 -3.66 -9.09 -5.71
CA ILE A 243 -5.00 -8.52 -5.85
C ILE A 243 -6.07 -9.64 -5.88
N LYS A 244 -5.78 -10.77 -6.53
CA LYS A 244 -6.67 -11.94 -6.50
C LYS A 244 -6.87 -12.48 -5.09
N GLU A 245 -5.80 -12.57 -4.32
CA GLU A 245 -5.86 -13.03 -2.94
C GLU A 245 -6.70 -12.09 -2.08
N LEU A 246 -6.47 -10.78 -2.17
CA LEU A 246 -7.24 -9.76 -1.47
C LEU A 246 -8.73 -9.79 -1.87
N TYR A 247 -9.03 -9.94 -3.16
CA TYR A 247 -10.40 -10.10 -3.64
C TYR A 247 -11.05 -11.39 -3.10
N ASN A 248 -10.32 -12.51 -3.04
CA ASN A 248 -10.86 -13.77 -2.52
C ASN A 248 -11.13 -13.72 -1.01
N GLN A 249 -10.38 -12.92 -0.25
CA GLN A 249 -10.61 -12.70 1.17
C GLN A 249 -11.88 -11.90 1.44
N ASP A 250 -12.16 -10.90 0.59
CA ASP A 250 -13.37 -10.08 0.66
C ASP A 250 -13.91 -9.79 -0.76
N PRO A 251 -14.70 -10.72 -1.34
CA PRO A 251 -15.25 -10.53 -2.69
C PRO A 251 -16.28 -9.40 -2.79
N ALA A 252 -16.83 -8.94 -1.67
CA ALA A 252 -17.74 -7.79 -1.65
C ALA A 252 -17.00 -6.45 -1.75
N ASN A 253 -15.67 -6.45 -1.65
CA ASN A 253 -14.85 -5.26 -1.74
C ASN A 253 -14.80 -4.73 -3.18
N GLU A 254 -15.59 -3.70 -3.46
CA GLU A 254 -15.70 -3.08 -4.79
C GLU A 254 -14.36 -2.60 -5.34
N ARG A 255 -13.43 -2.19 -4.46
CA ARG A 255 -12.11 -1.71 -4.89
C ARG A 255 -11.26 -2.83 -5.44
N MET A 256 -11.21 -3.98 -4.76
CA MET A 256 -10.45 -5.15 -5.25
C MET A 256 -11.04 -5.69 -6.54
N PHE A 257 -12.37 -5.72 -6.62
CA PHE A 257 -13.08 -6.05 -7.85
C PHE A 257 -12.70 -5.11 -9.01
N SER A 258 -12.75 -3.79 -8.79
CA SER A 258 -12.39 -2.79 -9.81
C SER A 258 -10.93 -2.91 -10.26
N LEU A 259 -9.99 -3.13 -9.34
CA LEU A 259 -8.57 -3.31 -9.66
C LEU A 259 -8.30 -4.57 -10.50
N LEU A 260 -8.99 -5.68 -10.21
CA LEU A 260 -8.89 -6.89 -11.02
C LEU A 260 -9.48 -6.67 -12.42
N THR A 261 -10.61 -5.98 -12.51
CA THR A 261 -11.25 -5.66 -13.79
C THR A 261 -10.35 -4.75 -14.63
N GLU A 262 -9.76 -3.69 -14.01
CA GLU A 262 -8.77 -2.80 -14.65
C GLU A 262 -7.55 -3.59 -15.17
N TYR A 263 -7.03 -4.51 -14.35
CA TYR A 263 -5.90 -5.35 -14.73
C TYR A 263 -6.22 -6.20 -15.97
N TYR A 264 -7.33 -6.92 -15.97
CA TYR A 264 -7.73 -7.76 -17.11
C TYR A 264 -8.00 -6.94 -18.37
N GLN A 265 -8.57 -5.75 -18.22
CA GLN A 265 -8.77 -4.83 -19.35
C GLN A 265 -7.45 -4.35 -19.94
N THR A 266 -6.50 -3.92 -19.10
CA THR A 266 -5.18 -3.44 -19.54
C THR A 266 -4.36 -4.54 -20.22
N THR A 267 -4.49 -5.78 -19.76
CA THR A 267 -3.79 -6.93 -20.34
C THR A 267 -4.51 -7.56 -21.53
N GLY A 268 -5.73 -7.09 -21.86
CA GLY A 268 -6.55 -7.61 -22.97
C GLY A 268 -7.21 -8.96 -22.67
N ASP A 269 -7.20 -9.43 -21.42
CA ASP A 269 -7.87 -10.68 -21.01
C ASP A 269 -9.37 -10.44 -20.79
N ASN A 270 -10.08 -10.19 -21.89
CA ASN A 270 -11.52 -9.93 -21.86
C ASN A 270 -12.34 -11.13 -21.34
N ALA A 271 -11.85 -12.35 -21.53
CA ALA A 271 -12.52 -13.54 -21.04
C ALA A 271 -12.53 -13.57 -19.48
N ALA A 272 -11.37 -13.36 -18.85
CA ALA A 272 -11.27 -13.30 -17.40
C ALA A 272 -12.03 -12.08 -16.83
N LYS A 273 -11.97 -10.91 -17.51
CA LYS A 273 -12.73 -9.72 -17.14
C LYS A 273 -14.23 -10.02 -17.07
N ASN A 274 -14.80 -10.56 -18.16
CA ASN A 274 -16.23 -10.83 -18.25
C ASN A 274 -16.68 -11.92 -17.27
N ALA A 275 -15.87 -12.97 -17.07
CA ALA A 275 -16.14 -13.99 -16.06
C ALA A 275 -16.18 -13.40 -14.64
N LEU A 276 -15.25 -12.54 -14.29
CA LEU A 276 -15.21 -11.84 -13.00
C LEU A 276 -16.44 -10.95 -12.80
N ILE A 277 -16.79 -10.12 -13.81
CA ILE A 277 -17.95 -9.23 -13.78
C ILE A 277 -19.26 -10.05 -13.60
N ASN A 278 -19.45 -11.12 -14.37
CA ASN A 278 -20.64 -11.96 -14.28
C ASN A 278 -20.75 -12.64 -12.90
N LYS A 279 -19.63 -13.12 -12.35
CA LYS A 279 -19.59 -13.64 -10.97
C LYS A 279 -20.01 -12.57 -9.97
N GLN A 280 -19.46 -11.34 -10.12
CA GLN A 280 -19.73 -10.25 -9.20
C GLN A 280 -21.21 -9.85 -9.19
N VAL A 281 -21.81 -9.62 -10.35
CA VAL A 281 -23.24 -9.22 -10.42
C VAL A 281 -24.19 -10.32 -9.92
N SER A 282 -23.78 -11.58 -9.97
CA SER A 282 -24.61 -12.71 -9.50
C SER A 282 -24.49 -12.97 -8.00
N GLN A 283 -23.31 -12.78 -7.41
CA GLN A 283 -23.02 -13.16 -6.02
C GLN A 283 -22.89 -11.95 -5.08
N TYR A 284 -22.38 -10.84 -5.59
CA TYR A 284 -22.10 -9.61 -4.83
C TYR A 284 -22.54 -8.37 -5.60
N PRO A 285 -23.87 -8.26 -5.93
CA PRO A 285 -24.36 -7.18 -6.77
C PRO A 285 -24.11 -5.83 -6.11
N SER A 286 -23.49 -4.92 -6.86
CA SER A 286 -23.19 -3.57 -6.43
C SER A 286 -23.35 -2.59 -7.60
N LYS A 287 -23.43 -1.28 -7.30
CA LYS A 287 -23.51 -0.25 -8.35
C LYS A 287 -22.33 -0.35 -9.31
N MET A 288 -21.13 -0.59 -8.81
CA MET A 288 -19.91 -0.72 -9.62
C MET A 288 -19.92 -2.00 -10.46
N ALA A 289 -20.38 -3.13 -9.91
CA ALA A 289 -20.48 -4.37 -10.65
C ALA A 289 -21.41 -4.24 -11.85
N TRP A 290 -22.59 -3.63 -11.68
CA TRP A 290 -23.54 -3.37 -12.76
C TRP A 290 -23.03 -2.32 -13.75
N ALA A 291 -22.31 -1.27 -13.28
CA ALA A 291 -21.71 -0.27 -14.15
C ALA A 291 -20.66 -0.90 -15.09
N LEU A 292 -19.75 -1.71 -14.55
CA LEU A 292 -18.71 -2.40 -15.33
C LEU A 292 -19.30 -3.46 -16.27
N LYS A 293 -20.41 -4.10 -15.89
CA LYS A 293 -21.15 -4.99 -16.80
C LYS A 293 -21.72 -4.21 -17.97
N GLY A 294 -22.40 -3.10 -17.70
CA GLY A 294 -22.91 -2.23 -18.77
C GLY A 294 -21.80 -1.67 -19.69
N GLU A 295 -20.65 -1.31 -19.12
CA GLU A 295 -19.49 -0.86 -19.89
C GLU A 295 -18.96 -1.97 -20.82
N SER A 296 -18.87 -3.20 -20.34
CA SER A 296 -18.47 -4.34 -21.16
C SER A 296 -19.46 -4.60 -22.30
N GLU A 297 -20.76 -4.57 -22.00
CA GLU A 297 -21.84 -4.76 -23.00
C GLU A 297 -21.90 -3.60 -24.02
N MET A 298 -21.68 -2.36 -23.55
CA MET A 298 -21.56 -1.19 -24.43
C MET A 298 -20.37 -1.31 -25.37
N GLY A 299 -19.21 -1.77 -24.88
CA GLY A 299 -18.03 -2.01 -25.71
C GLY A 299 -18.22 -3.08 -26.79
N GLU A 300 -19.15 -4.01 -26.56
CA GLU A 300 -19.57 -5.04 -27.51
C GLU A 300 -20.75 -4.60 -28.40
N SER A 301 -21.17 -3.33 -28.30
CA SER A 301 -22.35 -2.77 -28.98
C SER A 301 -23.66 -3.49 -28.66
N LYS A 302 -23.73 -4.14 -27.49
CA LYS A 302 -24.94 -4.78 -26.95
C LYS A 302 -25.76 -3.72 -26.18
N TRP A 303 -26.28 -2.74 -26.94
CA TRP A 303 -26.88 -1.54 -26.37
C TRP A 303 -28.04 -1.84 -25.43
N ALA A 304 -28.94 -2.77 -25.80
CA ALA A 304 -30.09 -3.13 -24.97
C ALA A 304 -29.66 -3.75 -23.63
N ASP A 305 -28.70 -4.67 -23.65
CA ASP A 305 -28.17 -5.30 -22.42
C ASP A 305 -27.48 -4.25 -21.52
N ALA A 306 -26.67 -3.36 -22.13
CA ALA A 306 -26.01 -2.27 -21.43
C ALA A 306 -27.01 -1.31 -20.74
N ILE A 307 -28.12 -0.96 -21.41
CA ILE A 307 -29.20 -0.16 -20.84
C ILE A 307 -29.74 -0.81 -19.55
N GLU A 308 -30.03 -2.11 -19.59
CA GLU A 308 -30.54 -2.84 -18.42
C GLU A 308 -29.50 -2.90 -17.28
N SER A 309 -28.25 -3.11 -17.61
CA SER A 309 -27.17 -3.13 -16.61
C SER A 309 -26.99 -1.75 -15.96
N TYR A 310 -26.98 -0.66 -16.74
CA TYR A 310 -26.88 0.68 -16.21
C TYR A 310 -28.11 1.10 -15.38
N LYS A 311 -29.32 0.71 -15.78
CA LYS A 311 -30.53 0.91 -14.96
C LYS A 311 -30.42 0.24 -13.59
N LYS A 312 -29.85 -0.98 -13.53
CA LYS A 312 -29.60 -1.68 -12.26
C LYS A 312 -28.54 -0.97 -11.40
N SER A 313 -27.48 -0.45 -12.01
CA SER A 313 -26.48 0.36 -11.32
C SER A 313 -27.11 1.63 -10.71
N LEU A 314 -27.91 2.35 -11.48
CA LEU A 314 -28.60 3.59 -11.03
C LEU A 314 -29.69 3.33 -10.00
N ALA A 315 -30.30 2.15 -9.99
CA ALA A 315 -31.23 1.77 -8.92
C ALA A 315 -30.52 1.65 -7.55
N LEU A 316 -29.22 1.36 -7.54
CA LEU A 316 -28.39 1.31 -6.34
C LEU A 316 -27.74 2.66 -5.99
N ASP A 317 -27.46 3.48 -6.99
CA ASP A 317 -26.91 4.84 -6.83
C ASP A 317 -27.43 5.77 -7.92
N PRO A 318 -28.55 6.49 -7.68
CA PRO A 318 -29.12 7.43 -8.64
C PRO A 318 -28.22 8.64 -8.98
N GLU A 319 -27.19 8.90 -8.16
CA GLU A 319 -26.28 10.04 -8.35
C GLU A 319 -25.01 9.67 -9.13
N PHE A 320 -24.91 8.46 -9.66
CA PHE A 320 -23.75 8.01 -10.41
C PHE A 320 -23.70 8.65 -11.82
N ILE A 321 -23.17 9.87 -11.90
CA ILE A 321 -23.13 10.74 -13.09
C ILE A 321 -22.61 10.01 -14.33
N GLN A 322 -21.49 9.28 -14.22
CA GLN A 322 -20.89 8.57 -15.37
C GLN A 322 -21.83 7.49 -15.93
N VAL A 323 -22.55 6.79 -15.05
CA VAL A 323 -23.52 5.76 -15.46
C VAL A 323 -24.78 6.37 -16.06
N GLN A 324 -25.27 7.51 -15.55
CA GLN A 324 -26.38 8.25 -16.18
C GLN A 324 -26.02 8.66 -17.61
N PHE A 325 -24.80 9.16 -17.81
CA PHE A 325 -24.32 9.54 -19.14
C PHE A 325 -24.23 8.34 -20.08
N ASN A 326 -23.60 7.23 -19.64
CA ASN A 326 -23.45 6.01 -20.43
C ASN A 326 -24.80 5.37 -20.77
N LEU A 327 -25.77 5.42 -19.86
CA LEU A 327 -27.15 4.99 -20.11
C LEU A 327 -27.76 5.78 -21.27
N ALA A 328 -27.69 7.11 -21.23
CA ALA A 328 -28.23 7.96 -22.29
C ALA A 328 -27.52 7.72 -23.63
N LEU A 329 -26.21 7.53 -23.63
CA LEU A 329 -25.44 7.18 -24.81
C LEU A 329 -25.90 5.84 -25.40
N CYS A 330 -26.12 4.82 -24.57
CA CYS A 330 -26.63 3.52 -25.02
C CYS A 330 -28.06 3.62 -25.56
N GLN A 331 -28.92 4.44 -24.94
CA GLN A 331 -30.28 4.69 -25.42
C GLN A 331 -30.29 5.33 -26.80
N ASN A 332 -29.41 6.32 -27.06
CA ASN A 332 -29.25 6.91 -28.40
C ASN A 332 -28.80 5.87 -29.43
N ASN A 333 -27.79 5.08 -29.09
CA ASN A 333 -27.25 4.08 -30.03
C ASN A 333 -28.25 2.95 -30.31
N GLN A 334 -29.00 2.50 -29.31
CA GLN A 334 -30.07 1.52 -29.51
C GLN A 334 -31.19 2.09 -30.40
N ALA A 335 -31.56 3.39 -30.22
CA ALA A 335 -32.54 4.03 -31.06
C ALA A 335 -32.05 4.15 -32.52
N ILE A 336 -30.77 4.44 -32.74
CA ILE A 336 -30.15 4.43 -34.09
C ILE A 336 -30.24 3.02 -34.70
N THR A 337 -29.85 1.99 -33.96
CA THR A 337 -29.92 0.58 -34.41
C THR A 337 -31.34 0.20 -34.85
N LEU A 338 -32.35 0.57 -34.02
CA LEU A 338 -33.77 0.32 -34.34
C LEU A 338 -34.26 1.12 -35.56
N LYS A 339 -33.81 2.36 -35.72
CA LYS A 339 -34.10 3.22 -36.86
C LYS A 339 -33.54 2.63 -38.15
N ASP A 340 -32.27 2.21 -38.12
CA ASP A 340 -31.59 1.64 -39.32
C ASP A 340 -32.24 0.31 -39.71
N ALA A 341 -32.62 -0.52 -38.76
CA ALA A 341 -33.37 -1.76 -39.02
C ALA A 341 -34.77 -1.50 -39.59
N ASN A 342 -35.33 -0.29 -39.42
CA ASN A 342 -36.66 0.12 -39.90
C ASN A 342 -36.57 1.09 -41.10
N ALA A 343 -35.69 0.83 -42.03
CA ALA A 343 -35.52 1.61 -43.27
C ALA A 343 -35.33 3.13 -43.04
N GLY A 344 -34.67 3.52 -41.95
CA GLY A 344 -34.38 4.90 -41.61
C GLY A 344 -35.52 5.63 -40.86
N ASN A 345 -36.59 4.92 -40.52
CA ASN A 345 -37.73 5.52 -39.82
C ASN A 345 -37.67 5.19 -38.30
N LEU A 346 -37.99 6.17 -37.48
CA LEU A 346 -38.07 5.94 -36.04
C LEU A 346 -39.24 5.04 -35.65
N THR A 347 -38.99 3.95 -34.97
CA THR A 347 -40.01 3.13 -34.35
C THR A 347 -40.54 3.79 -33.07
N PRO A 348 -41.74 3.42 -32.56
CA PRO A 348 -42.23 3.89 -31.25
C PRO A 348 -41.22 3.62 -30.12
N GLU A 349 -40.56 2.48 -30.13
CA GLU A 349 -39.52 2.09 -29.15
C GLU A 349 -38.29 3.02 -29.26
N ALA A 350 -37.78 3.28 -30.47
CA ALA A 350 -36.68 4.21 -30.69
C ALA A 350 -37.03 5.64 -30.19
N LYS A 351 -38.25 6.09 -30.40
CA LYS A 351 -38.73 7.39 -29.88
C LYS A 351 -38.73 7.41 -28.35
N SER A 352 -39.21 6.34 -27.71
CA SER A 352 -39.20 6.22 -26.23
C SER A 352 -37.81 6.29 -25.67
N LEU A 353 -36.87 5.55 -26.25
CA LEU A 353 -35.45 5.56 -25.83
C LEU A 353 -34.83 6.96 -25.96
N LEU A 354 -35.09 7.68 -27.03
CA LEU A 354 -34.61 9.05 -27.22
C LEU A 354 -35.21 10.01 -26.20
N GLN A 355 -36.51 9.88 -25.87
CA GLN A 355 -37.15 10.67 -24.84
C GLN A 355 -36.55 10.40 -23.44
N GLU A 356 -36.32 9.13 -23.10
CA GLU A 356 -35.62 8.75 -21.86
C GLU A 356 -34.20 9.33 -21.81
N SER A 357 -33.47 9.24 -22.91
CA SER A 357 -32.11 9.79 -23.02
C SER A 357 -32.12 11.31 -22.81
N ILE A 358 -33.02 12.05 -23.46
CA ILE A 358 -33.18 13.49 -23.29
C ILE A 358 -33.49 13.85 -21.83
N ALA A 359 -34.40 13.12 -21.18
CA ALA A 359 -34.71 13.33 -19.77
C ALA A 359 -33.49 13.13 -18.87
N ASN A 360 -32.76 12.04 -19.06
CA ASN A 360 -31.51 11.74 -18.31
C ASN A 360 -30.44 12.82 -18.52
N LEU A 361 -30.24 13.25 -19.77
CA LEU A 361 -29.22 14.26 -20.11
C LEU A 361 -29.58 15.65 -19.62
N ASN A 362 -30.85 16.00 -19.55
CA ASN A 362 -31.28 17.25 -18.93
C ASN A 362 -31.08 17.26 -17.41
N GLN A 363 -31.25 16.12 -16.76
CA GLN A 363 -30.86 15.98 -15.34
C GLN A 363 -29.35 16.14 -15.15
N LEU A 364 -28.52 15.52 -16.02
CA LEU A 364 -27.08 15.69 -16.01
C LEU A 364 -26.66 17.14 -16.25
N LYS A 365 -27.29 17.83 -17.21
CA LYS A 365 -27.06 19.25 -17.44
C LYS A 365 -27.27 20.10 -16.19
N ALA A 366 -28.25 19.74 -15.36
CA ALA A 366 -28.51 20.45 -14.10
C ALA A 366 -27.43 20.15 -13.03
N LYS A 367 -26.86 18.93 -13.03
CA LYS A 367 -25.86 18.50 -12.05
C LYS A 367 -24.41 18.87 -12.46
N ASP A 368 -24.11 18.90 -13.74
CA ASP A 368 -22.80 19.18 -14.35
C ASP A 368 -22.94 20.22 -15.48
N PRO A 369 -23.36 21.46 -15.15
CA PRO A 369 -23.70 22.49 -16.17
C PRO A 369 -22.52 22.86 -17.05
N ASP A 370 -21.31 22.80 -16.51
CA ASP A 370 -20.06 23.11 -17.22
C ASP A 370 -19.45 21.90 -17.93
N HIS A 371 -20.15 20.75 -17.93
CA HIS A 371 -19.77 19.45 -18.53
C HIS A 371 -18.33 19.01 -18.21
N LEU A 372 -17.87 19.25 -16.98
CA LEU A 372 -16.53 18.93 -16.51
C LEU A 372 -16.37 17.44 -16.17
N THR A 373 -17.46 16.78 -15.79
CA THR A 373 -17.45 15.35 -15.41
C THR A 373 -17.73 14.46 -16.61
N VAL A 374 -18.71 14.82 -17.45
CA VAL A 374 -19.11 14.06 -18.63
C VAL A 374 -19.45 14.99 -19.80
N ASN A 375 -19.09 14.60 -21.02
CA ASN A 375 -19.38 15.38 -22.23
C ASN A 375 -20.82 15.14 -22.71
N TRP A 376 -21.80 15.58 -21.93
CA TRP A 376 -23.23 15.42 -22.24
C TRP A 376 -23.73 16.28 -23.41
N PRO A 377 -23.15 17.46 -23.79
CA PRO A 377 -23.76 18.33 -24.80
C PRO A 377 -23.93 17.65 -26.16
N TYR A 378 -22.90 16.95 -26.65
CA TYR A 378 -22.98 16.25 -27.93
C TYR A 378 -24.05 15.15 -27.93
N THR A 379 -24.11 14.36 -26.88
CA THR A 379 -25.10 13.26 -26.74
C THR A 379 -26.52 13.79 -26.69
N LEU A 380 -26.75 14.92 -25.99
CA LEU A 380 -28.05 15.59 -25.94
C LEU A 380 -28.45 16.20 -27.29
N TYR A 381 -27.49 16.83 -27.97
CA TYR A 381 -27.73 17.33 -29.33
C TYR A 381 -28.12 16.17 -30.26
N GLN A 382 -27.43 15.07 -30.24
CA GLN A 382 -27.71 13.88 -31.04
C GLN A 382 -29.14 13.35 -30.77
N ALA A 383 -29.55 13.28 -29.50
CA ALA A 383 -30.92 12.83 -29.17
C ALA A 383 -32.00 13.75 -29.69
N TYR A 384 -31.86 15.08 -29.56
CA TYR A 384 -32.79 16.05 -30.13
C TYR A 384 -32.84 15.99 -31.64
N TYR A 385 -31.67 15.88 -32.29
CA TYR A 385 -31.58 15.77 -33.74
C TYR A 385 -32.29 14.49 -34.25
N LEU A 386 -32.05 13.37 -33.63
CA LEU A 386 -32.64 12.09 -34.02
C LEU A 386 -34.15 12.06 -33.86
N ILE A 387 -34.71 12.69 -32.82
CA ILE A 387 -36.18 12.74 -32.60
C ILE A 387 -36.86 13.80 -33.45
N GLY A 388 -36.09 14.67 -34.14
CA GLY A 388 -36.61 15.76 -34.98
C GLY A 388 -36.94 17.06 -34.23
N ASP A 389 -36.37 17.25 -33.03
CA ASP A 389 -36.51 18.48 -32.25
C ASP A 389 -35.40 19.48 -32.60
N GLU A 390 -35.53 20.09 -33.79
CA GLU A 390 -34.53 21.02 -34.34
C GLU A 390 -34.28 22.24 -33.43
N ALA A 391 -35.33 22.73 -32.74
CA ALA A 391 -35.22 23.92 -31.90
C ALA A 391 -34.30 23.68 -30.72
N ASN A 392 -34.50 22.57 -30.02
CA ASN A 392 -33.67 22.21 -28.88
C ASN A 392 -32.25 21.72 -29.33
N ALA A 393 -32.13 21.02 -30.47
CA ALA A 393 -30.84 20.69 -31.05
C ALA A 393 -29.99 21.94 -31.29
N LYS A 394 -30.53 22.95 -31.96
CA LYS A 394 -29.85 24.23 -32.20
C LYS A 394 -29.47 24.99 -30.92
N ALA A 395 -30.28 24.88 -29.86
CA ALA A 395 -29.98 25.51 -28.58
C ALA A 395 -28.76 24.87 -27.86
N ILE A 396 -28.47 23.59 -28.11
CA ILE A 396 -27.34 22.89 -27.53
C ILE A 396 -26.05 23.04 -28.36
N GLU A 397 -26.16 23.25 -29.66
CA GLU A 397 -25.04 23.34 -30.59
C GLU A 397 -23.85 24.23 -30.11
N PRO A 398 -24.10 25.43 -29.52
CA PRO A 398 -23.00 26.29 -29.02
C PRO A 398 -22.19 25.69 -27.86
N LEU A 399 -22.72 24.67 -27.19
CA LEU A 399 -22.02 24.01 -26.06
C LEU A 399 -21.09 22.87 -26.51
N ILE A 400 -21.26 22.39 -27.76
CA ILE A 400 -20.46 21.29 -28.32
C ILE A 400 -19.04 21.78 -28.70
N SER A 401 -18.91 23.06 -29.05
CA SER A 401 -17.68 23.66 -29.59
C SER A 401 -16.78 24.26 -28.49
N LYS A 402 -17.16 24.14 -27.26
CA LYS A 402 -16.37 24.61 -26.10
C LYS A 402 -15.66 23.46 -25.42
#